data_6b5a86fb2277f184e2fa4ecc30583f22
#
_entry.id   6b5a86fb2277f184e2fa4ecc30583f22
#
_cell.length_a   1.000
_cell.length_b   1.000
_cell.length_c   1.000
_cell.angle_alpha   90.00
_cell.angle_beta   90.00
_cell.angle_gamma   90.00
#
_symmetry.space_group_name_H-M   'P 1'
#
loop_
_entity.id
_entity.type
_entity.pdbx_description
1 polymer ?
#
loop_
_entity_poly.entity_id
_entity_poly.type
_entity_poly.pdbx_seq_one_letter_code
_entity_poly.pdbx_strand_id
1 'polypeptide(L)' 'MTAPGPILVINPNSNEVVTSGLRDALGNYPPSPAIECVTLNDGPFGIQSQRDSDAVVLPLLSLIESRPDASAYIIACY' A
#
# COMPACT_ATOMS: atom_id res chain seq x y z
N MET A 1 -5.28 26.75 -4.37
CA MET A 1 -4.57 25.78 -3.48
C MET A 1 -5.14 24.39 -3.74
N THR A 2 -4.30 23.45 -4.08
CA THR A 2 -4.73 22.08 -4.31
C THR A 2 -4.80 21.30 -2.99
N ALA A 3 -5.75 20.38 -2.89
CA ALA A 3 -5.83 19.47 -1.75
C ALA A 3 -4.58 18.59 -1.70
N PRO A 4 -4.13 18.17 -0.51
CA PRO A 4 -3.02 17.23 -0.43
C PRO A 4 -3.40 15.90 -1.07
N GLY A 5 -2.42 15.23 -1.65
CA GLY A 5 -2.61 13.88 -2.18
C GLY A 5 -2.88 12.88 -1.06
N PRO A 6 -3.31 11.67 -1.42
CA PRO A 6 -3.65 10.66 -0.42
C PRO A 6 -2.41 10.12 0.31
N ILE A 7 -2.65 9.58 1.51
CA ILE A 7 -1.68 8.70 2.15
C ILE A 7 -1.90 7.32 1.57
N LEU A 8 -0.89 6.79 0.91
CA LEU A 8 -0.98 5.49 0.26
C LEU A 8 -0.56 4.40 1.23
N VAL A 9 -1.49 3.53 1.59
CA VAL A 9 -1.22 2.37 2.46
C VAL A 9 -1.09 1.15 1.57
N ILE A 10 0.11 0.61 1.47
CA ILE A 10 0.44 -0.45 0.53
C ILE A 10 0.51 -1.79 1.24
N ASN A 11 -0.33 -2.72 0.81
CA ASN A 11 -0.19 -4.13 1.17
C ASN A 11 0.85 -4.75 0.23
N PRO A 12 2.02 -5.18 0.74
CA PRO A 12 3.10 -5.66 -0.13
C PRO A 12 2.89 -7.07 -0.67
N ASN A 13 1.80 -7.75 -0.30
CA ASN A 13 1.44 -9.03 -0.91
C ASN A 13 0.28 -8.85 -1.88
N SER A 14 0.01 -9.87 -2.68
CA SER A 14 -1.03 -9.81 -3.71
C SER A 14 -2.39 -10.28 -3.21
N ASN A 15 -2.57 -10.46 -1.91
CA ASN A 15 -3.82 -10.92 -1.32
C ASN A 15 -4.77 -9.74 -1.08
N GLU A 16 -5.75 -9.58 -1.95
CA GLU A 16 -6.72 -8.49 -1.88
C GLU A 16 -7.58 -8.52 -0.61
N VAL A 17 -7.74 -9.69 0.02
CA VAL A 17 -8.48 -9.80 1.27
C VAL A 17 -7.80 -8.99 2.38
N VAL A 18 -6.47 -9.00 2.41
CA VAL A 18 -5.70 -8.21 3.37
C VAL A 18 -5.91 -6.72 3.12
N THR A 19 -5.88 -6.30 1.86
CA THR A 19 -6.12 -4.89 1.50
C THR A 19 -7.53 -4.46 1.88
N SER A 20 -8.53 -5.30 1.65
CA SER A 20 -9.90 -5.02 2.06
C SER A 20 -10.01 -4.84 3.57
N GLY A 21 -9.32 -5.66 4.35
CA GLY A 21 -9.28 -5.53 5.81
C GLY A 21 -8.66 -4.22 6.26
N LEU A 22 -7.57 -3.81 5.60
CA LEU A 22 -6.93 -2.51 5.88
C LEU A 22 -7.88 -1.36 5.55
N ARG A 23 -8.55 -1.44 4.41
CA ARG A 23 -9.49 -0.40 3.96
C ARG A 23 -10.63 -0.25 4.95
N ASP A 24 -11.18 -1.37 5.42
CA ASP A 24 -12.26 -1.36 6.40
C ASP A 24 -11.79 -0.77 7.74
N ALA A 25 -10.61 -1.16 8.20
CA ALA A 25 -10.07 -0.69 9.46
C ALA A 25 -9.76 0.81 9.45
N LEU A 26 -9.33 1.35 8.30
CA LEU A 26 -8.90 2.74 8.17
C LEU A 26 -9.99 3.67 7.64
N GLY A 27 -11.16 3.13 7.28
CA GLY A 27 -12.20 3.89 6.62
C GLY A 27 -12.85 4.99 7.47
N ASN A 28 -12.67 4.94 8.79
CA ASN A 28 -13.25 5.92 9.72
C ASN A 28 -12.30 7.07 10.07
N TYR A 29 -11.10 7.09 9.50
CA TYR A 29 -10.16 8.18 9.77
C TYR A 29 -10.55 9.45 9.03
N PRO A 30 -10.03 10.62 9.46
CA PRO A 30 -10.39 11.89 8.84
C PRO A 30 -10.22 11.87 7.32
N PRO A 31 -11.10 12.58 6.59
CA PRO A 31 -11.07 12.53 5.14
C PRO A 31 -9.89 13.25 4.48
N SER A 32 -9.13 14.03 5.22
CA SER A 32 -8.04 14.82 4.63
C SER A 32 -6.78 14.75 5.50
N PRO A 33 -5.65 14.28 4.95
CA PRO A 33 -5.57 13.68 3.62
C PRO A 33 -6.29 12.33 3.57
N ALA A 34 -6.84 12.00 2.42
CA ALA A 34 -7.52 10.72 2.23
C ALA A 34 -6.54 9.56 2.39
N ILE A 35 -7.04 8.43 2.89
CA ILE A 35 -6.26 7.19 2.98
C ILE A 35 -6.69 6.29 1.83
N GLU A 36 -5.74 5.86 1.03
CA GLU A 36 -5.98 4.96 -0.07
C GLU A 36 -5.19 3.67 0.14
N CYS A 37 -5.88 2.54 0.24
CA CYS A 37 -5.25 1.23 0.42
C CYS A 37 -5.12 0.53 -0.93
N VAL A 38 -3.92 0.08 -1.24
CA VAL A 38 -3.63 -0.57 -2.52
C VAL A 38 -2.91 -1.90 -2.31
N THR A 39 -3.09 -2.79 -3.27
CA THR A 39 -2.48 -4.12 -3.27
C THR A 39 -1.28 -4.11 -4.22
N LEU A 40 -0.17 -4.70 -3.79
CA LEU A 40 0.96 -4.94 -4.67
C LEU A 40 0.69 -6.20 -5.49
N ASN A 41 0.01 -6.04 -6.64
CA ASN A 41 -0.42 -7.18 -7.45
C ASN A 41 0.73 -8.03 -7.99
N ASP A 42 1.91 -7.43 -8.14
CA ASP A 42 3.11 -8.14 -8.60
C ASP A 42 3.89 -8.78 -7.45
N GLY A 43 3.40 -8.67 -6.22
CA GLY A 43 4.02 -9.29 -5.06
C GLY A 43 3.59 -10.73 -4.86
N PRO A 44 4.22 -11.44 -3.91
CA PRO A 44 3.79 -12.78 -3.54
C PRO A 44 2.44 -12.74 -2.84
N PHE A 45 1.72 -13.86 -2.86
CA PHE A 45 0.42 -13.95 -2.17
C PHE A 45 0.56 -13.79 -0.65
N GLY A 46 1.69 -14.21 -0.10
CA GLY A 46 2.03 -14.01 1.31
C GLY A 46 3.54 -13.89 1.45
N ILE A 47 3.99 -13.04 2.37
CA ILE A 47 5.42 -12.88 2.63
C ILE A 47 5.77 -13.79 3.82
N GLN A 48 6.47 -14.90 3.53
CA GLN A 48 6.75 -15.95 4.51
C GLN A 48 8.24 -16.25 4.66
N SER A 49 9.10 -15.59 3.89
CA SER A 49 10.52 -15.85 3.89
C SER A 49 11.29 -14.58 3.55
N GLN A 50 12.60 -14.62 3.79
CA GLN A 50 13.49 -13.53 3.37
C GLN A 50 13.45 -13.35 1.84
N ARG A 51 13.36 -14.46 1.09
CA ARG A 51 13.26 -14.41 -0.36
C ARG A 51 12.01 -13.64 -0.79
N ASP A 52 10.86 -13.90 -0.14
CA ASP A 52 9.62 -13.18 -0.45
C ASP A 52 9.77 -11.70 -0.13
N SER A 53 10.37 -11.39 1.01
CA SER A 53 10.60 -10.01 1.43
C SER A 53 11.51 -9.27 0.46
N ASP A 54 12.59 -9.92 0.00
CA ASP A 54 13.50 -9.32 -0.98
C ASP A 54 12.81 -9.12 -2.34
N ALA A 55 11.95 -10.07 -2.71
CA ALA A 55 11.28 -10.05 -4.01
C ALA A 55 10.28 -8.91 -4.16
N VAL A 56 9.78 -8.30 -3.07
CA VAL A 56 8.84 -7.19 -3.18
C VAL A 56 9.51 -5.85 -3.41
N VAL A 57 10.83 -5.74 -3.26
CA VAL A 57 11.54 -4.45 -3.29
C VAL A 57 11.34 -3.73 -4.61
N LEU A 58 11.64 -4.37 -5.73
CA LEU A 58 11.51 -3.74 -7.05
C LEU A 58 10.07 -3.44 -7.44
N PRO A 59 9.11 -4.38 -7.31
CA PRO A 59 7.71 -4.08 -7.57
C PRO A 59 7.17 -2.96 -6.68
N LEU A 60 7.59 -2.92 -5.41
CA LEU A 60 7.17 -1.88 -4.48
C LEU A 60 7.68 -0.51 -4.91
N LEU A 61 8.95 -0.41 -5.29
CA LEU A 61 9.51 0.83 -5.81
C LEU A 61 8.78 1.30 -7.06
N SER A 62 8.46 0.38 -7.98
CA SER A 62 7.71 0.71 -9.19
C SER A 62 6.33 1.26 -8.86
N LEU A 63 5.65 0.67 -7.87
CA LEU A 63 4.34 1.16 -7.44
C LEU A 63 4.46 2.58 -6.86
N ILE A 64 5.43 2.82 -5.99
CA ILE A 64 5.65 4.14 -5.39
C ILE A 64 5.95 5.18 -6.47
N GLU A 65 6.81 4.85 -7.43
CA GLU A 65 7.16 5.75 -8.53
C GLU A 65 5.96 6.06 -9.43
N SER A 66 5.00 5.13 -9.52
CA SER A 66 3.79 5.34 -10.31
C SER A 66 2.77 6.24 -9.63
N ARG A 67 2.95 6.57 -8.36
CA ARG A 67 2.01 7.35 -7.57
C ARG A 67 2.68 8.59 -6.93
N PRO A 68 3.22 9.49 -7.77
CA PRO A 68 3.86 10.72 -7.24
C PRO A 68 2.85 11.69 -6.61
N ASP A 69 1.55 11.45 -6.81
CA ASP A 69 0.47 12.24 -6.22
C ASP A 69 0.33 12.03 -4.71
N ALA A 70 0.84 10.92 -4.17
CA ALA A 70 0.68 10.61 -2.75
C ALA A 70 1.46 11.57 -1.86
N SER A 71 0.86 11.93 -0.72
CA SER A 71 1.53 12.76 0.29
C SER A 71 2.51 11.95 1.12
N ALA A 72 2.23 10.67 1.31
CA ALA A 72 3.07 9.77 2.10
C ALA A 72 2.78 8.33 1.69
N TYR A 73 3.70 7.44 2.02
CA TYR A 73 3.57 6.01 1.73
C TYR A 73 3.78 5.23 3.02
N ILE A 74 2.87 4.30 3.30
CA ILE A 74 2.97 3.39 4.44
C ILE A 74 2.95 1.96 3.89
N ILE A 75 3.96 1.19 4.25
CA ILE A 75 4.02 -0.22 3.84
C ILE A 75 3.49 -1.06 5.00
N ALA A 76 2.30 -1.64 4.80
CA ALA A 76 1.61 -2.41 5.82
C ALA A 76 2.00 -3.88 5.72
N CYS A 77 3.13 -4.21 6.32
CA CYS A 77 3.65 -5.57 6.37
C CYS A 77 3.82 -6.00 7.82
N TYR A 78 3.15 -7.06 8.21
CA TYR A 78 3.29 -7.62 9.54
C TYR A 78 3.58 -9.09 9.53
#